data_77a3098a0354aa0e8d8d82be37946635
#
_entry.id   77a3098a0354aa0e8d8d82be37946635
#
_cell.length_a   1.000
_cell.length_b   1.000
_cell.length_c   1.000
_cell.angle_alpha   90.00
_cell.angle_beta   90.00
_cell.angle_gamma   90.00
#
_symmetry.space_group_name_H-M   'P 1'
#
loop_
_entity.id
_entity.type
_entity.pdbx_description
1 polymer ?
#
loop_
_entity_poly.entity_id
_entity_poly.type
_entity_poly.pdbx_seq_one_letter_code
_entity_poly.pdbx_strand_id
1 'polypeptide(L)'
;MAKMTPRTLSGFMELLPQPQQQMERMMDILRRTYSLYGFTPLDTPVIEASEVLLAKGGGETEKQIYRFQKGDSDLSLRFDLTVPLAKYVALHYNELSFPFRRYQIGKVYRGERAQRGRFREFYQADIDIIGDGKLDITNEAEIPSIIYQTFSTLGLKRFQIRVNNRKILNGFYAMLGLTEKSADVMRTVDKLDKIGPEKVKTILVEDFAVSEADADEILKFIAIKGSNEEVLTALEGYTGRNGMFDQGLSELNTVVKYLADFGVPAENFAVDLTIARGLDYYTGTVYETTLLDHPEIGSVCSGGRYDNLAEFYTCLLYTSDA
;
A
#
# COMPACT_ATOMS: atom_id res chain seq x y z
N MET A 1 -41.57 -3.26 28.76
CA MET A 1 -40.55 -3.36 27.70
C MET A 1 -39.20 -3.61 28.34
N ALA A 2 -38.47 -4.62 27.90
CA ALA A 2 -37.12 -4.88 28.40
C ALA A 2 -36.21 -3.70 27.94
N LYS A 3 -35.47 -3.12 28.88
CA LYS A 3 -34.51 -2.06 28.58
C LYS A 3 -33.33 -2.67 27.80
N MET A 4 -33.04 -2.14 26.62
CA MET A 4 -31.85 -2.51 25.85
C MET A 4 -30.60 -1.95 26.54
N THR A 5 -29.56 -2.76 26.70
CA THR A 5 -28.24 -2.26 27.16
C THR A 5 -27.50 -1.67 25.99
N PRO A 6 -27.17 -0.37 25.99
CA PRO A 6 -26.36 0.25 24.94
C PRO A 6 -24.97 -0.39 24.89
N ARG A 7 -24.47 -0.65 23.68
CA ARG A 7 -23.12 -1.17 23.47
C ARG A 7 -22.59 -0.80 22.10
N THR A 8 -21.31 -0.52 22.01
CA THR A 8 -20.58 -0.38 20.74
C THR A 8 -20.17 -1.76 20.22
N LEU A 9 -20.23 -1.97 18.92
CA LEU A 9 -19.78 -3.21 18.30
C LEU A 9 -18.26 -3.36 18.43
N SER A 10 -17.78 -4.59 18.60
CA SER A 10 -16.33 -4.86 18.63
C SER A 10 -15.65 -4.45 17.31
N GLY A 11 -14.60 -3.64 17.40
CA GLY A 11 -13.88 -3.11 16.25
C GLY A 11 -14.49 -1.84 15.64
N PHE A 12 -15.53 -1.30 16.25
CA PHE A 12 -16.10 0.01 15.92
C PHE A 12 -15.79 0.98 17.06
N MET A 13 -15.52 2.23 16.71
CA MET A 13 -15.06 3.22 17.68
C MET A 13 -16.05 4.37 17.78
N GLU A 14 -16.40 4.69 19.01
CA GLU A 14 -17.13 5.90 19.35
C GLU A 14 -16.22 6.79 20.20
N LEU A 15 -15.81 7.93 19.66
CA LEU A 15 -14.96 8.86 20.36
C LEU A 15 -15.78 9.83 21.21
N LEU A 16 -15.32 10.08 22.43
CA LEU A 16 -15.83 11.17 23.24
C LEU A 16 -15.46 12.53 22.60
N PRO A 17 -16.13 13.63 22.98
CA PRO A 17 -15.92 14.94 22.34
C PRO A 17 -14.48 15.41 22.26
N GLN A 18 -13.66 15.20 23.30
CA GLN A 18 -12.27 15.64 23.30
C GLN A 18 -11.36 14.84 22.34
N PRO A 19 -11.34 13.49 22.34
CA PRO A 19 -10.65 12.73 21.31
C PRO A 19 -11.20 12.99 19.90
N GLN A 20 -12.51 13.21 19.73
CA GLN A 20 -13.09 13.58 18.43
C GLN A 20 -12.53 14.91 17.91
N GLN A 21 -12.39 15.93 18.77
CA GLN A 21 -11.76 17.18 18.38
C GLN A 21 -10.31 17.02 17.93
N GLN A 22 -9.55 16.07 18.54
CA GLN A 22 -8.22 15.77 18.10
C GLN A 22 -8.22 15.09 16.72
N MET A 23 -9.14 14.17 16.48
CA MET A 23 -9.34 13.53 15.17
C MET A 23 -9.64 14.57 14.08
N GLU A 24 -10.56 15.51 14.35
CA GLU A 24 -10.88 16.58 13.40
C GLU A 24 -9.67 17.46 13.09
N ARG A 25 -8.88 17.83 14.09
CA ARG A 25 -7.63 18.59 13.88
C ARG A 25 -6.63 17.83 12.99
N MET A 26 -6.50 16.53 13.20
CA MET A 26 -5.65 15.69 12.34
C MET A 26 -6.17 15.68 10.90
N MET A 27 -7.47 15.46 10.72
CA MET A 27 -8.08 15.49 9.38
C MET A 27 -7.93 16.85 8.68
N ASP A 28 -8.02 17.96 9.43
CA ASP A 28 -7.81 19.31 8.89
C ASP A 28 -6.35 19.52 8.44
N ILE A 29 -5.38 19.02 9.20
CA ILE A 29 -3.96 19.04 8.81
C ILE A 29 -3.76 18.26 7.51
N LEU A 30 -4.33 17.06 7.40
CA LEU A 30 -4.26 16.22 6.20
C LEU A 30 -4.84 16.98 4.99
N ARG A 31 -6.08 17.51 5.08
CA ARG A 31 -6.73 18.26 4.00
C ARG A 31 -5.89 19.44 3.53
N ARG A 32 -5.36 20.22 4.46
CA ARG A 32 -4.50 21.38 4.16
C ARG A 32 -3.22 20.95 3.47
N THR A 33 -2.52 19.94 4.00
CA THR A 33 -1.28 19.45 3.43
C THR A 33 -1.50 18.95 2.00
N TYR A 34 -2.50 18.10 1.78
CA TYR A 34 -2.81 17.57 0.45
C TYR A 34 -3.17 18.67 -0.57
N SER A 35 -3.94 19.67 -0.14
CA SER A 35 -4.31 20.80 -0.99
C SER A 35 -3.10 21.62 -1.45
N LEU A 36 -2.02 21.74 -0.62
CA LEU A 36 -0.79 22.42 -1.00
C LEU A 36 -0.06 21.75 -2.17
N TYR A 37 -0.27 20.45 -2.36
CA TYR A 37 0.28 19.66 -3.47
C TYR A 37 -0.68 19.54 -4.66
N GLY A 38 -1.75 20.32 -4.69
CA GLY A 38 -2.71 20.35 -5.79
C GLY A 38 -3.68 19.17 -5.83
N PHE A 39 -3.83 18.42 -4.73
CA PHE A 39 -4.86 17.39 -4.65
C PHE A 39 -6.22 18.01 -4.38
N THR A 40 -7.22 17.57 -5.13
CA THR A 40 -8.62 17.97 -4.98
C THR A 40 -9.42 16.97 -4.14
N PRO A 41 -10.38 17.41 -3.35
CA PRO A 41 -11.21 16.51 -2.55
C PRO A 41 -12.12 15.66 -3.43
N LEU A 42 -12.25 14.39 -3.07
CA LEU A 42 -13.20 13.46 -3.64
C LEU A 42 -13.90 12.71 -2.51
N ASP A 43 -15.16 12.34 -2.71
CA ASP A 43 -15.83 11.33 -1.90
C ASP A 43 -16.58 10.36 -2.81
N THR A 44 -16.54 9.08 -2.47
CA THR A 44 -17.24 8.00 -3.15
C THR A 44 -18.25 7.36 -2.20
N PRO A 45 -19.31 6.71 -2.68
CA PRO A 45 -20.27 6.06 -1.81
C PRO A 45 -19.65 5.04 -0.86
N VAL A 46 -20.16 4.98 0.37
CA VAL A 46 -19.77 3.95 1.35
C VAL A 46 -20.29 2.57 0.95
N ILE A 47 -21.45 2.53 0.30
CA ILE A 47 -22.12 1.32 -0.18
C ILE A 47 -22.00 1.30 -1.70
N GLU A 48 -21.53 0.20 -2.23
CA GLU A 48 -21.42 -0.06 -3.67
C GLU A 48 -22.04 -1.42 -4.02
N ALA A 49 -22.33 -1.65 -5.29
CA ALA A 49 -22.67 -2.98 -5.78
C ALA A 49 -21.51 -3.94 -5.51
N SER A 50 -21.82 -5.14 -5.00
CA SER A 50 -20.79 -6.12 -4.65
C SER A 50 -19.90 -6.49 -5.84
N GLU A 51 -20.44 -6.54 -7.05
CA GLU A 51 -19.68 -6.80 -8.28
C GLU A 51 -18.57 -5.74 -8.53
N VAL A 52 -18.80 -4.49 -8.17
CA VAL A 52 -17.81 -3.41 -8.31
C VAL A 52 -16.64 -3.63 -7.35
N LEU A 53 -16.92 -3.86 -6.06
CA LEU A 53 -15.88 -4.00 -5.05
C LEU A 53 -15.13 -5.33 -5.16
N LEU A 54 -15.76 -6.34 -5.75
CA LEU A 54 -15.19 -7.67 -5.97
C LEU A 54 -14.63 -7.87 -7.39
N ALA A 55 -14.63 -6.86 -8.25
CA ALA A 55 -14.16 -6.96 -9.63
C ALA A 55 -12.73 -7.50 -9.76
N LYS A 56 -11.85 -7.16 -8.80
CA LYS A 56 -10.52 -7.76 -8.60
C LYS A 56 -10.53 -8.73 -7.41
N GLY A 57 -11.68 -9.33 -7.11
CA GLY A 57 -11.87 -10.18 -5.96
C GLY A 57 -11.07 -11.47 -6.05
N GLY A 58 -10.71 -11.97 -4.89
CA GLY A 58 -10.00 -13.22 -4.65
C GLY A 58 -9.30 -13.18 -3.30
N GLY A 59 -9.19 -14.32 -2.66
CA GLY A 59 -8.42 -14.48 -1.46
C GLY A 59 -9.03 -13.86 -0.19
N GLU A 60 -8.22 -13.15 0.60
CA GLU A 60 -8.64 -12.66 1.92
C GLU A 60 -9.60 -11.47 1.87
N THR A 61 -9.50 -10.59 0.86
CA THR A 61 -10.37 -9.42 0.72
C THR A 61 -11.84 -9.81 0.62
N GLU A 62 -12.15 -10.85 -0.17
CA GLU A 62 -13.52 -11.34 -0.32
C GLU A 62 -14.11 -11.86 0.99
N LYS A 63 -13.29 -12.46 1.85
CA LYS A 63 -13.69 -12.95 3.17
C LYS A 63 -13.94 -11.85 4.20
N GLN A 64 -13.33 -10.69 3.99
CA GLN A 64 -13.34 -9.57 4.92
C GLN A 64 -14.32 -8.46 4.53
N ILE A 65 -14.86 -8.48 3.31
CA ILE A 65 -15.81 -7.47 2.86
C ILE A 65 -17.17 -7.66 3.56
N TYR A 66 -17.75 -6.57 4.03
CA TYR A 66 -19.12 -6.58 4.54
C TYR A 66 -20.10 -6.55 3.38
N ARG A 67 -20.82 -7.66 3.18
CA ARG A 67 -21.77 -7.87 2.10
C ARG A 67 -23.17 -8.11 2.66
N PHE A 68 -24.21 -7.56 2.02
CA PHE A 68 -25.59 -7.70 2.44
C PHE A 68 -26.55 -7.52 1.27
N GLN A 69 -27.78 -8.04 1.44
CA GLN A 69 -28.84 -7.87 0.47
C GLN A 69 -29.80 -6.76 0.90
N LYS A 70 -30.25 -5.95 -0.05
CA LYS A 70 -31.32 -4.98 0.13
C LYS A 70 -32.29 -5.04 -1.06
N GLY A 71 -33.47 -5.67 -0.86
CA GLY A 71 -34.33 -6.06 -1.96
C GLY A 71 -33.58 -7.02 -2.90
N ASP A 72 -33.58 -6.74 -4.20
CA ASP A 72 -32.88 -7.53 -5.20
C ASP A 72 -31.41 -7.11 -5.41
N SER A 73 -30.94 -6.12 -4.65
CA SER A 73 -29.59 -5.59 -4.79
C SER A 73 -28.62 -6.29 -3.85
N ASP A 74 -27.49 -6.76 -4.41
CA ASP A 74 -26.35 -7.31 -3.70
C ASP A 74 -25.33 -6.19 -3.48
N LEU A 75 -25.14 -5.80 -2.23
CA LEU A 75 -24.42 -4.61 -1.81
C LEU A 75 -23.27 -4.95 -0.86
N SER A 76 -22.24 -4.12 -0.89
CA SER A 76 -21.11 -4.22 0.03
C SER A 76 -20.68 -2.87 0.56
N LEU A 77 -20.10 -2.86 1.77
CA LEU A 77 -19.40 -1.69 2.30
C LEU A 77 -17.99 -1.64 1.68
N ARG A 78 -17.53 -0.44 1.32
CA ARG A 78 -16.19 -0.25 0.76
C ARG A 78 -15.11 -0.72 1.71
N PHE A 79 -14.17 -1.52 1.19
CA PHE A 79 -13.05 -2.09 1.92
C PHE A 79 -11.84 -1.15 1.97
N ASP A 80 -11.68 -0.34 0.93
CA ASP A 80 -10.68 0.72 0.73
C ASP A 80 -11.31 1.91 -0.02
N LEU A 81 -10.49 2.90 -0.34
CA LEU A 81 -10.89 4.06 -1.14
C LEU A 81 -10.36 3.97 -2.59
N THR A 82 -9.51 3.01 -2.91
CA THR A 82 -8.82 2.87 -4.20
C THR A 82 -9.67 2.15 -5.24
N VAL A 83 -10.36 1.06 -4.86
CA VAL A 83 -11.28 0.35 -5.78
C VAL A 83 -12.47 1.26 -6.19
N PRO A 84 -13.15 1.95 -5.25
CA PRO A 84 -14.17 2.94 -5.62
C PRO A 84 -13.65 4.08 -6.50
N LEU A 85 -12.39 4.52 -6.29
CA LEU A 85 -11.75 5.50 -7.15
C LEU A 85 -11.57 5.00 -8.58
N ALA A 86 -11.10 3.78 -8.75
CA ALA A 86 -10.90 3.20 -10.09
C ALA A 86 -12.23 3.18 -10.87
N LYS A 87 -13.32 2.78 -10.22
CA LYS A 87 -14.68 2.86 -10.80
C LYS A 87 -15.06 4.30 -11.11
N TYR A 88 -14.83 5.24 -10.19
CA TYR A 88 -15.15 6.65 -10.38
C TYR A 88 -14.43 7.25 -11.58
N VAL A 89 -13.12 7.01 -11.70
CA VAL A 89 -12.32 7.51 -12.82
C VAL A 89 -12.78 6.92 -14.15
N ALA A 90 -13.10 5.63 -14.18
CA ALA A 90 -13.65 4.99 -15.38
C ALA A 90 -14.99 5.61 -15.81
N LEU A 91 -15.88 5.88 -14.85
CA LEU A 91 -17.19 6.45 -15.10
C LEU A 91 -17.11 7.91 -15.61
N HIS A 92 -16.17 8.70 -15.06
CA HIS A 92 -16.04 10.13 -15.34
C HIS A 92 -14.83 10.49 -16.19
N TYR A 93 -14.23 9.50 -16.89
CA TYR A 93 -13.00 9.68 -17.64
C TYR A 93 -12.98 10.94 -18.53
N ASN A 94 -14.05 11.16 -19.29
CA ASN A 94 -14.15 12.31 -20.20
C ASN A 94 -14.40 13.67 -19.52
N GLU A 95 -14.66 13.65 -18.23
CA GLU A 95 -14.93 14.86 -17.41
C GLU A 95 -13.71 15.26 -16.58
N LEU A 96 -12.72 14.35 -16.45
CA LEU A 96 -11.53 14.56 -15.65
C LEU A 96 -10.37 15.10 -16.48
N SER A 97 -9.50 15.88 -15.83
CA SER A 97 -8.23 16.33 -16.41
C SER A 97 -7.08 15.52 -15.81
N PHE A 98 -6.18 15.04 -16.68
CA PHE A 98 -5.03 14.23 -16.27
C PHE A 98 -3.70 15.01 -16.34
N PRO A 99 -2.72 14.77 -15.44
CA PRO A 99 -2.82 13.83 -14.32
C PRO A 99 -3.87 14.27 -13.29
N PHE A 100 -4.79 13.35 -12.96
CA PHE A 100 -5.83 13.60 -11.97
C PHE A 100 -5.26 13.36 -10.56
N ARG A 101 -5.30 14.39 -9.72
CA ARG A 101 -4.77 14.37 -8.36
C ARG A 101 -5.93 14.53 -7.38
N ARG A 102 -6.21 13.48 -6.61
CA ARG A 102 -7.32 13.51 -5.64
C ARG A 102 -6.85 13.14 -4.24
N TYR A 103 -7.52 13.65 -3.23
CA TYR A 103 -7.48 13.05 -1.90
C TYR A 103 -8.89 12.66 -1.44
N GLN A 104 -8.96 11.65 -0.59
CA GLN A 104 -10.20 11.25 0.08
C GLN A 104 -9.90 10.87 1.52
N ILE A 105 -10.67 11.42 2.47
CA ILE A 105 -10.63 11.03 3.87
C ILE A 105 -12.01 10.46 4.20
N GLY A 106 -12.09 9.15 4.38
CA GLY A 106 -13.35 8.47 4.53
C GLY A 106 -13.26 7.18 5.33
N LYS A 107 -14.38 6.74 5.87
CA LYS A 107 -14.46 5.46 6.58
C LYS A 107 -14.46 4.30 5.60
N VAL A 108 -13.74 3.24 5.98
CA VAL A 108 -13.69 1.94 5.31
C VAL A 108 -13.99 0.82 6.30
N TYR A 109 -14.33 -0.37 5.77
CA TYR A 109 -14.90 -1.45 6.58
C TYR A 109 -14.21 -2.77 6.25
N ARG A 110 -13.61 -3.40 7.28
CA ARG A 110 -12.90 -4.68 7.14
C ARG A 110 -13.35 -5.66 8.18
N GLY A 111 -13.85 -6.83 7.76
CA GLY A 111 -14.37 -7.89 8.63
C GLY A 111 -13.30 -8.68 9.39
N GLU A 112 -12.06 -8.21 9.42
CA GLU A 112 -10.97 -8.86 10.14
C GLU A 112 -11.16 -8.86 11.67
N ARG A 113 -10.35 -9.68 12.36
CA ARG A 113 -10.36 -9.72 13.82
C ARG A 113 -9.86 -8.40 14.38
N ALA A 114 -10.70 -7.71 15.16
CA ALA A 114 -10.32 -6.48 15.85
C ALA A 114 -9.16 -6.74 16.84
N GLN A 115 -8.15 -5.89 16.79
CA GLN A 115 -6.98 -5.91 17.69
C GLN A 115 -6.43 -4.50 17.86
N ARG A 116 -5.42 -4.31 18.72
CA ARG A 116 -4.80 -3.00 18.91
C ARG A 116 -4.28 -2.44 17.59
N GLY A 117 -4.68 -1.22 17.25
CA GLY A 117 -4.33 -0.55 15.98
C GLY A 117 -5.09 -1.06 14.75
N ARG A 118 -6.01 -2.05 14.88
CA ARG A 118 -6.84 -2.56 13.78
C ARG A 118 -8.30 -2.61 14.16
N PHE A 119 -9.09 -1.82 13.45
CA PHE A 119 -10.51 -1.68 13.64
C PHE A 119 -11.26 -2.27 12.44
N ARG A 120 -12.56 -2.54 12.64
CA ARG A 120 -13.47 -2.98 11.58
C ARG A 120 -14.11 -1.82 10.82
N GLU A 121 -14.18 -0.67 11.46
CA GLU A 121 -14.50 0.63 10.87
C GLU A 121 -13.38 1.59 11.25
N PHE A 122 -12.75 2.23 10.27
CA PHE A 122 -11.70 3.21 10.50
C PHE A 122 -11.60 4.20 9.34
N TYR A 123 -10.94 5.33 9.57
CA TYR A 123 -10.67 6.31 8.53
C TYR A 123 -9.42 5.91 7.75
N GLN A 124 -9.53 5.91 6.42
CA GLN A 124 -8.39 6.05 5.52
C GLN A 124 -8.29 7.50 5.05
N ALA A 125 -7.07 7.96 4.81
CA ALA A 125 -6.77 9.26 4.25
C ALA A 125 -5.82 9.03 3.08
N ASP A 126 -6.37 8.93 1.89
CA ASP A 126 -5.67 8.51 0.69
C ASP A 126 -5.43 9.69 -0.24
N ILE A 127 -4.26 9.71 -0.87
CA ILE A 127 -3.94 10.57 -2.01
C ILE A 127 -3.57 9.71 -3.20
N ASP A 128 -4.03 10.06 -4.39
CA ASP A 128 -3.71 9.36 -5.63
C ASP A 128 -3.40 10.34 -6.76
N ILE A 129 -2.48 9.93 -7.61
CA ILE A 129 -2.16 10.61 -8.87
C ILE A 129 -2.43 9.61 -9.99
N ILE A 130 -3.35 9.95 -10.88
CA ILE A 130 -3.75 9.10 -12.00
C ILE A 130 -3.32 9.77 -13.30
N GLY A 131 -2.48 9.08 -14.06
CA GLY A 131 -2.05 9.48 -15.39
C GLY A 131 -2.91 8.85 -16.49
N ASP A 132 -2.96 9.48 -17.65
CA ASP A 132 -3.56 8.93 -18.86
C ASP A 132 -2.43 8.51 -19.83
N GLY A 133 -2.33 7.21 -20.11
CA GLY A 133 -1.31 6.60 -20.97
C GLY A 133 0.11 6.57 -20.38
N LYS A 134 0.44 7.45 -19.45
CA LYS A 134 1.73 7.45 -18.72
C LYS A 134 1.63 8.20 -17.40
N LEU A 135 2.46 7.79 -16.45
CA LEU A 135 2.70 8.53 -15.21
C LEU A 135 4.21 8.56 -14.97
N ASP A 136 4.76 9.79 -14.84
CA ASP A 136 6.19 10.00 -14.64
C ASP A 136 6.67 9.40 -13.31
N ILE A 137 7.89 8.86 -13.32
CA ILE A 137 8.49 8.20 -12.14
C ILE A 137 8.67 9.16 -10.95
N THR A 138 8.76 10.48 -11.20
CA THR A 138 8.85 11.48 -10.14
C THR A 138 7.68 11.45 -9.18
N ASN A 139 6.49 11.03 -9.64
CA ASN A 139 5.32 10.87 -8.78
C ASN A 139 5.51 9.79 -7.71
N GLU A 140 6.32 8.76 -8.00
CA GLU A 140 6.64 7.68 -7.05
C GLU A 140 7.55 8.14 -5.91
N ALA A 141 8.26 9.26 -6.08
CA ALA A 141 9.01 9.93 -5.01
C ALA A 141 8.22 11.08 -4.37
N GLU A 142 7.37 11.76 -5.15
CA GLU A 142 6.54 12.85 -4.64
C GLU A 142 5.58 12.36 -3.55
N ILE A 143 4.89 11.24 -3.77
CA ILE A 143 3.96 10.68 -2.78
C ILE A 143 4.64 10.40 -1.43
N PRO A 144 5.77 9.67 -1.33
CA PRO A 144 6.46 9.50 -0.05
C PRO A 144 6.97 10.81 0.55
N SER A 145 7.34 11.81 -0.27
CA SER A 145 7.71 13.13 0.24
C SER A 145 6.53 13.85 0.90
N ILE A 146 5.33 13.68 0.35
CA ILE A 146 4.09 14.19 0.94
C ILE A 146 3.76 13.46 2.24
N ILE A 147 4.00 12.15 2.33
CA ILE A 147 3.87 11.38 3.58
C ILE A 147 4.81 11.98 4.64
N TYR A 148 6.08 12.22 4.29
CA TYR A 148 7.04 12.84 5.18
C TYR A 148 6.56 14.21 5.68
N GLN A 149 6.12 15.08 4.78
CA GLN A 149 5.60 16.40 5.12
C GLN A 149 4.36 16.33 5.99
N THR A 150 3.45 15.42 5.68
CA THR A 150 2.20 15.21 6.42
C THR A 150 2.49 14.77 7.85
N PHE A 151 3.32 13.74 8.04
CA PHE A 151 3.66 13.21 9.35
C PHE A 151 4.43 14.23 10.19
N SER A 152 5.34 14.98 9.58
CA SER A 152 6.05 16.09 10.23
C SER A 152 5.09 17.18 10.69
N THR A 153 4.11 17.54 9.87
CA THR A 153 3.08 18.56 10.20
C THR A 153 2.14 18.08 11.30
N LEU A 154 1.85 16.76 11.35
CA LEU A 154 1.12 16.13 12.47
C LEU A 154 1.92 16.10 13.78
N GLY A 155 3.21 16.46 13.75
CA GLY A 155 4.10 16.45 14.90
C GLY A 155 4.77 15.10 15.19
N LEU A 156 4.64 14.14 14.28
CA LEU A 156 5.36 12.87 14.35
C LEU A 156 6.84 13.11 13.99
N LYS A 157 7.76 12.71 14.86
CA LYS A 157 9.19 12.98 14.68
C LYS A 157 9.99 11.73 14.29
N ARG A 158 9.56 10.58 14.78
CA ARG A 158 10.30 9.32 14.63
C ARG A 158 9.46 8.31 13.86
N PHE A 159 9.59 8.36 12.55
CA PHE A 159 8.99 7.44 11.61
C PHE A 159 9.95 7.16 10.46
N GLN A 160 9.77 6.03 9.80
CA GLN A 160 10.57 5.64 8.65
C GLN A 160 9.66 5.18 7.52
N ILE A 161 9.88 5.76 6.35
CA ILE A 161 9.26 5.34 5.09
C ILE A 161 10.19 4.31 4.46
N ARG A 162 9.78 3.06 4.42
CA ARG A 162 10.52 1.99 3.76
C ARG A 162 10.08 1.91 2.31
N VAL A 163 11.01 1.77 1.40
CA VAL A 163 10.77 1.81 -0.06
C VAL A 163 11.37 0.59 -0.73
N ASN A 164 10.65 -0.01 -1.66
CA ASN A 164 11.13 -1.08 -2.53
C ASN A 164 10.52 -0.94 -3.93
N ASN A 165 10.91 -1.80 -4.87
CA ASN A 165 10.27 -1.90 -6.18
C ASN A 165 9.93 -3.35 -6.49
N ARG A 166 8.69 -3.62 -6.85
CA ARG A 166 8.22 -4.98 -7.14
C ARG A 166 8.92 -5.64 -8.32
N LYS A 167 9.41 -4.86 -9.29
CA LYS A 167 10.19 -5.38 -10.42
C LYS A 167 11.51 -6.00 -9.97
N ILE A 168 12.13 -5.45 -8.91
CA ILE A 168 13.35 -6.03 -8.31
C ILE A 168 13.06 -7.44 -7.78
N LEU A 169 12.02 -7.58 -6.96
CA LEU A 169 11.65 -8.89 -6.40
C LEU A 169 11.24 -9.88 -7.48
N ASN A 170 10.35 -9.48 -8.38
CA ASN A 170 9.90 -10.35 -9.48
C ASN A 170 11.04 -10.75 -10.41
N GLY A 171 11.93 -9.80 -10.76
CA GLY A 171 13.10 -10.07 -11.57
C GLY A 171 14.09 -11.03 -10.89
N PHE A 172 14.30 -10.85 -9.58
CA PHE A 172 15.13 -11.76 -8.79
C PHE A 172 14.55 -13.17 -8.74
N TYR A 173 13.25 -13.32 -8.48
CA TYR A 173 12.60 -14.64 -8.49
C TYR A 173 12.60 -15.27 -9.88
N ALA A 174 12.50 -14.47 -10.94
CA ALA A 174 12.65 -14.97 -12.31
C ALA A 174 14.07 -15.50 -12.60
N MET A 175 15.13 -14.90 -12.03
CA MET A 175 16.51 -15.44 -12.13
C MET A 175 16.64 -16.83 -11.50
N LEU A 176 15.82 -17.13 -10.49
CA LEU A 176 15.76 -18.44 -9.83
C LEU A 176 14.77 -19.41 -10.51
N GLY A 177 14.13 -19.00 -11.63
CA GLY A 177 13.10 -19.82 -12.29
C GLY A 177 11.76 -19.90 -11.54
N LEU A 178 11.49 -18.97 -10.62
CA LEU A 178 10.33 -18.96 -9.74
C LEU A 178 9.23 -17.99 -10.19
N THR A 179 9.18 -17.59 -11.46
CA THR A 179 8.21 -16.60 -11.99
C THR A 179 6.76 -16.95 -11.61
N GLU A 180 6.35 -18.20 -11.85
CA GLU A 180 4.98 -18.66 -11.56
C GLU A 180 4.65 -18.71 -10.05
N LYS A 181 5.67 -18.75 -9.21
CA LYS A 181 5.58 -18.84 -7.75
C LYS A 181 5.85 -17.50 -7.06
N SER A 182 6.16 -16.44 -7.81
CA SER A 182 6.64 -15.18 -7.25
C SER A 182 5.65 -14.57 -6.23
N ALA A 183 4.36 -14.64 -6.48
CA ALA A 183 3.32 -14.16 -5.56
C ALA A 183 3.30 -14.94 -4.23
N ASP A 184 3.47 -16.27 -4.29
CA ASP A 184 3.49 -17.13 -3.10
C ASP A 184 4.78 -16.92 -2.29
N VAL A 185 5.91 -16.78 -2.99
CA VAL A 185 7.21 -16.45 -2.38
C VAL A 185 7.12 -15.11 -1.67
N MET A 186 6.61 -14.06 -2.34
CA MET A 186 6.42 -12.74 -1.73
C MET A 186 5.53 -12.79 -0.48
N ARG A 187 4.39 -13.49 -0.54
CA ARG A 187 3.50 -13.65 0.62
C ARG A 187 4.15 -14.40 1.79
N THR A 188 5.08 -15.29 1.50
CA THR A 188 5.82 -16.04 2.52
C THR A 188 6.90 -15.17 3.15
N VAL A 189 7.67 -14.49 2.32
CA VAL A 189 8.72 -13.54 2.74
C VAL A 189 8.17 -12.43 3.62
N ASP A 190 7.00 -11.90 3.32
CA ASP A 190 6.33 -10.88 4.13
C ASP A 190 6.05 -11.33 5.58
N LYS A 191 6.04 -12.62 5.83
CA LYS A 191 5.88 -13.15 7.19
C LYS A 191 7.21 -13.24 7.96
N LEU A 192 8.35 -12.90 7.31
CA LEU A 192 9.69 -13.09 7.87
C LEU A 192 9.84 -12.52 9.28
N ASP A 193 9.43 -11.28 9.50
CA ASP A 193 9.51 -10.63 10.80
C ASP A 193 8.63 -11.29 11.89
N LYS A 194 7.59 -12.04 11.48
CA LYS A 194 6.64 -12.67 12.39
C LYS A 194 7.00 -14.10 12.76
N ILE A 195 7.51 -14.85 11.77
CA ILE A 195 7.72 -16.30 11.94
C ILE A 195 9.18 -16.71 11.88
N GLY A 196 10.08 -15.82 11.49
CA GLY A 196 11.52 -16.03 11.39
C GLY A 196 11.96 -16.76 10.13
N PRO A 197 13.28 -16.71 9.79
CA PRO A 197 13.83 -17.21 8.54
C PRO A 197 13.69 -18.72 8.38
N GLU A 198 13.87 -19.50 9.44
CA GLU A 198 13.77 -20.97 9.37
C GLU A 198 12.37 -21.43 8.94
N LYS A 199 11.31 -20.81 9.50
CA LYS A 199 9.93 -21.13 9.10
C LYS A 199 9.62 -20.65 7.70
N VAL A 200 10.14 -19.49 7.30
CA VAL A 200 9.99 -19.01 5.92
C VAL A 200 10.64 -20.01 4.96
N LYS A 201 11.86 -20.47 5.24
CA LYS A 201 12.56 -21.50 4.44
C LYS A 201 11.73 -22.78 4.35
N THR A 202 11.24 -23.28 5.49
CA THR A 202 10.40 -24.49 5.52
C THR A 202 9.17 -24.36 4.61
N ILE A 203 8.44 -23.25 4.71
CA ILE A 203 7.25 -23.00 3.86
C ILE A 203 7.62 -22.92 2.39
N LEU A 204 8.72 -22.24 2.04
CA LEU A 204 9.18 -22.15 0.65
C LEU A 204 9.50 -23.52 0.06
N VAL A 205 10.16 -24.38 0.84
CA VAL A 205 10.57 -25.72 0.38
C VAL A 205 9.39 -26.69 0.38
N GLU A 206 8.65 -26.79 1.47
CA GLU A 206 7.62 -27.82 1.65
C GLU A 206 6.30 -27.49 0.94
N ASP A 207 5.82 -26.23 1.05
CA ASP A 207 4.51 -25.84 0.51
C ASP A 207 4.60 -25.41 -0.96
N PHE A 208 5.73 -24.79 -1.37
CA PHE A 208 5.87 -24.24 -2.71
C PHE A 208 6.93 -24.96 -3.57
N ALA A 209 7.54 -26.04 -3.07
CA ALA A 209 8.56 -26.82 -3.79
C ALA A 209 9.67 -25.93 -4.39
N VAL A 210 10.15 -24.95 -3.61
CA VAL A 210 11.38 -24.20 -3.90
C VAL A 210 12.56 -25.05 -3.45
N SER A 211 13.67 -25.08 -4.22
CA SER A 211 14.85 -25.80 -3.78
C SER A 211 15.44 -25.18 -2.51
N GLU A 212 16.11 -25.98 -1.66
CA GLU A 212 16.78 -25.43 -0.47
C GLU A 212 17.80 -24.35 -0.81
N ALA A 213 18.54 -24.53 -1.92
CA ALA A 213 19.52 -23.57 -2.39
C ALA A 213 18.87 -22.23 -2.80
N ASP A 214 17.73 -22.29 -3.53
CA ASP A 214 17.00 -21.07 -3.91
C ASP A 214 16.35 -20.40 -2.69
N ALA A 215 15.84 -21.18 -1.74
CA ALA A 215 15.30 -20.64 -0.49
C ALA A 215 16.37 -19.90 0.33
N ASP A 216 17.59 -20.44 0.40
CA ASP A 216 18.73 -19.79 1.05
C ASP A 216 19.14 -18.52 0.30
N GLU A 217 19.14 -18.53 -1.04
CA GLU A 217 19.47 -17.34 -1.84
C GLU A 217 18.39 -16.26 -1.71
N ILE A 218 17.10 -16.63 -1.62
CA ILE A 218 16.00 -15.70 -1.32
C ILE A 218 16.21 -15.04 0.04
N LEU A 219 16.48 -15.82 1.09
CA LEU A 219 16.69 -15.27 2.43
C LEU A 219 17.91 -14.37 2.49
N LYS A 220 19.00 -14.73 1.81
CA LYS A 220 20.21 -13.92 1.71
C LYS A 220 19.95 -12.61 0.97
N PHE A 221 19.21 -12.64 -0.13
CA PHE A 221 18.83 -11.44 -0.88
C PHE A 221 18.00 -10.48 -0.04
N ILE A 222 16.98 -10.96 0.65
CA ILE A 222 16.10 -10.14 1.47
C ILE A 222 16.82 -9.60 2.71
N ALA A 223 17.85 -10.30 3.18
CA ALA A 223 18.68 -9.89 4.31
C ALA A 223 19.67 -8.76 3.99
N ILE A 224 19.77 -8.32 2.71
CA ILE A 224 20.60 -7.16 2.34
C ILE A 224 20.04 -5.93 3.07
N LYS A 225 20.86 -5.36 3.95
CA LYS A 225 20.53 -4.21 4.81
C LYS A 225 21.75 -3.29 4.93
N GLY A 226 21.50 -2.03 5.24
CA GLY A 226 22.52 -1.01 5.42
C GLY A 226 21.97 0.38 5.16
N SER A 227 22.83 1.34 4.88
CA SER A 227 22.41 2.61 4.31
C SER A 227 21.78 2.40 2.93
N ASN A 228 21.02 3.38 2.45
CA ASN A 228 20.41 3.29 1.11
C ASN A 228 21.47 3.04 0.03
N GLU A 229 22.62 3.70 0.11
CA GLU A 229 23.73 3.52 -0.82
C GLU A 229 24.31 2.10 -0.79
N GLU A 230 24.52 1.53 0.42
CA GLU A 230 25.02 0.16 0.58
C GLU A 230 24.05 -0.88 0.00
N VAL A 231 22.74 -0.70 0.24
CA VAL A 231 21.72 -1.60 -0.32
C VAL A 231 21.67 -1.51 -1.84
N LEU A 232 21.66 -0.29 -2.40
CA LEU A 232 21.63 -0.10 -3.86
C LEU A 232 22.90 -0.66 -4.51
N THR A 233 24.08 -0.43 -3.92
CA THR A 233 25.34 -1.01 -4.41
C THR A 233 25.34 -2.55 -4.37
N ALA A 234 24.78 -3.15 -3.32
CA ALA A 234 24.64 -4.61 -3.25
C ALA A 234 23.72 -5.16 -4.35
N LEU A 235 22.66 -4.43 -4.69
CA LEU A 235 21.74 -4.80 -5.78
C LEU A 235 22.39 -4.72 -7.16
N GLU A 236 23.37 -3.82 -7.38
CA GLU A 236 24.11 -3.74 -8.64
C GLU A 236 24.82 -5.06 -9.00
N GLY A 237 25.19 -5.87 -8.00
CA GLY A 237 25.78 -7.20 -8.22
C GLY A 237 24.87 -8.21 -8.95
N TYR A 238 23.59 -7.90 -9.07
CA TYR A 238 22.59 -8.73 -9.77
C TYR A 238 22.23 -8.22 -11.17
N THR A 239 22.71 -7.04 -11.59
CA THR A 239 22.39 -6.43 -12.88
C THR A 239 22.89 -7.28 -14.07
N GLY A 240 22.22 -7.10 -15.21
CA GLY A 240 22.53 -7.81 -16.45
C GLY A 240 22.02 -9.25 -16.51
N ARG A 241 21.36 -9.74 -15.46
CA ARG A 241 20.81 -11.10 -15.39
C ARG A 241 19.33 -11.17 -15.76
N ASN A 242 18.57 -10.07 -15.54
CA ASN A 242 17.15 -10.03 -15.83
C ASN A 242 16.71 -8.57 -16.10
N GLY A 243 16.10 -8.31 -17.26
CA GLY A 243 15.72 -6.97 -17.66
C GLY A 243 14.66 -6.31 -16.76
N MET A 244 13.76 -7.08 -16.13
CA MET A 244 12.79 -6.56 -15.18
C MET A 244 13.48 -6.10 -13.89
N PHE A 245 14.45 -6.86 -13.41
CA PHE A 245 15.29 -6.49 -12.27
C PHE A 245 16.05 -5.19 -12.54
N ASP A 246 16.71 -5.11 -13.70
CA ASP A 246 17.50 -3.93 -14.10
C ASP A 246 16.62 -2.68 -14.19
N GLN A 247 15.43 -2.82 -14.75
CA GLN A 247 14.44 -1.73 -14.78
C GLN A 247 14.01 -1.32 -13.36
N GLY A 248 13.67 -2.28 -12.51
CA GLY A 248 13.26 -2.01 -11.13
C GLY A 248 14.35 -1.31 -10.31
N LEU A 249 15.61 -1.71 -10.49
CA LEU A 249 16.75 -1.06 -9.83
C LEU A 249 16.96 0.37 -10.35
N SER A 250 16.85 0.60 -11.65
CA SER A 250 16.92 1.95 -12.24
C SER A 250 15.81 2.86 -11.71
N GLU A 251 14.59 2.35 -11.63
CA GLU A 251 13.45 3.06 -11.04
C GLU A 251 13.68 3.37 -9.56
N LEU A 252 14.13 2.41 -8.76
CA LEU A 252 14.40 2.59 -7.34
C LEU A 252 15.50 3.63 -7.09
N ASN A 253 16.60 3.59 -7.85
CA ASN A 253 17.66 4.58 -7.80
C ASN A 253 17.11 5.99 -8.07
N THR A 254 16.24 6.12 -9.08
CA THR A 254 15.60 7.39 -9.43
C THR A 254 14.71 7.90 -8.29
N VAL A 255 13.90 7.03 -7.71
CA VAL A 255 13.01 7.37 -6.57
C VAL A 255 13.82 7.81 -5.35
N VAL A 256 14.87 7.07 -4.99
CA VAL A 256 15.74 7.41 -3.84
C VAL A 256 16.41 8.76 -4.05
N LYS A 257 16.90 9.05 -5.26
CA LYS A 257 17.47 10.34 -5.59
C LYS A 257 16.45 11.47 -5.44
N TYR A 258 15.25 11.31 -6.01
CA TYR A 258 14.20 12.34 -5.91
C TYR A 258 13.68 12.53 -4.50
N LEU A 259 13.64 11.49 -3.65
CA LEU A 259 13.30 11.64 -2.23
C LEU A 259 14.26 12.62 -1.53
N ALA A 260 15.56 12.50 -1.79
CA ALA A 260 16.56 13.42 -1.27
C ALA A 260 16.39 14.84 -1.86
N ASP A 261 16.16 14.94 -3.18
CA ASP A 261 15.93 16.21 -3.87
C ASP A 261 14.66 16.93 -3.37
N PHE A 262 13.62 16.19 -2.99
CA PHE A 262 12.39 16.71 -2.34
C PHE A 262 12.56 17.01 -0.85
N GLY A 263 13.77 16.84 -0.30
CA GLY A 263 14.11 17.21 1.06
C GLY A 263 13.66 16.23 2.13
N VAL A 264 13.42 14.96 1.79
CA VAL A 264 13.18 13.92 2.79
C VAL A 264 14.53 13.54 3.42
N PRO A 265 14.70 13.71 4.76
CA PRO A 265 15.95 13.35 5.43
C PRO A 265 16.26 11.86 5.30
N ALA A 266 17.55 11.51 5.19
CA ALA A 266 18.00 10.13 5.00
C ALA A 266 17.57 9.19 6.16
N GLU A 267 17.39 9.73 7.36
CA GLU A 267 16.91 8.97 8.51
C GLU A 267 15.40 8.64 8.44
N ASN A 268 14.64 9.33 7.58
CA ASN A 268 13.20 9.14 7.45
C ASN A 268 12.80 8.21 6.31
N PHE A 269 13.74 7.75 5.48
CA PHE A 269 13.45 6.73 4.48
C PHE A 269 14.57 5.69 4.37
N ALA A 270 14.20 4.47 4.01
CA ALA A 270 15.14 3.36 3.83
C ALA A 270 14.71 2.45 2.68
N VAL A 271 15.67 2.00 1.86
CA VAL A 271 15.47 0.89 0.94
C VAL A 271 15.38 -0.40 1.75
N ASP A 272 14.26 -1.13 1.62
CA ASP A 272 13.99 -2.34 2.39
C ASP A 272 13.37 -3.43 1.52
N LEU A 273 14.16 -4.45 1.19
CA LEU A 273 13.75 -5.56 0.34
C LEU A 273 12.72 -6.50 0.99
N THR A 274 12.50 -6.39 2.30
CA THR A 274 11.46 -7.16 3.00
C THR A 274 10.05 -6.67 2.70
N ILE A 275 9.89 -5.44 2.15
CA ILE A 275 8.60 -4.96 1.69
C ILE A 275 8.25 -5.70 0.39
N ALA A 276 7.70 -6.86 0.56
CA ALA A 276 7.15 -7.69 -0.51
C ALA A 276 5.64 -7.51 -0.63
N ARG A 277 4.98 -7.04 0.44
CA ARG A 277 3.55 -6.75 0.50
C ARG A 277 3.19 -5.41 -0.13
N GLY A 278 2.05 -5.33 -0.46
CA GLY A 278 1.13 -4.34 -0.93
C GLY A 278 -0.10 -5.09 -1.37
N LEU A 279 -1.15 -4.38 -1.67
CA LEU A 279 -2.30 -4.97 -2.35
C LEU A 279 -1.79 -5.59 -3.66
N ASP A 280 -2.36 -6.70 -4.07
CA ASP A 280 -1.88 -7.51 -5.21
C ASP A 280 -1.83 -6.75 -6.55
N TYR A 281 -2.36 -5.52 -6.57
CA TYR A 281 -2.37 -4.66 -7.75
C TYR A 281 -1.12 -3.77 -7.92
N TYR A 282 -0.19 -3.68 -6.96
CA TYR A 282 1.03 -2.87 -7.15
C TYR A 282 1.98 -3.49 -8.17
N THR A 283 2.53 -2.64 -9.04
CA THR A 283 3.34 -3.04 -10.21
C THR A 283 4.77 -2.48 -10.21
N GLY A 284 5.04 -1.43 -9.46
CA GLY A 284 6.33 -0.73 -9.41
C GLY A 284 6.81 -0.47 -7.99
N THR A 285 7.15 0.79 -7.71
CA THR A 285 7.54 1.23 -6.37
C THR A 285 6.44 0.94 -5.35
N VAL A 286 6.85 0.46 -4.19
CA VAL A 286 6.00 0.23 -3.02
C VAL A 286 6.65 0.86 -1.81
N TYR A 287 5.85 1.38 -0.90
CA TYR A 287 6.34 1.96 0.34
C TYR A 287 5.42 1.66 1.52
N GLU A 288 6.04 1.62 2.67
CA GLU A 288 5.38 1.36 3.94
C GLU A 288 6.01 2.22 5.03
N THR A 289 5.16 2.89 5.82
CA THR A 289 5.62 3.79 6.88
C THR A 289 5.30 3.21 8.24
N THR A 290 6.30 3.18 9.11
CA THR A 290 6.18 2.71 10.50
C THR A 290 6.61 3.78 11.47
N LEU A 291 5.97 3.81 12.65
CA LEU A 291 6.37 4.66 13.76
C LEU A 291 7.46 3.96 14.59
N LEU A 292 8.64 4.57 14.68
CA LEU A 292 9.78 3.97 15.37
C LEU A 292 9.59 3.88 16.89
N ASP A 293 8.77 4.78 17.45
CA ASP A 293 8.43 4.77 18.88
C ASP A 293 7.27 3.82 19.21
N HIS A 294 6.56 3.33 18.20
CA HIS A 294 5.36 2.49 18.32
C HIS A 294 5.34 1.34 17.31
N PRO A 295 6.39 0.49 17.28
CA PRO A 295 6.49 -0.61 16.31
C PRO A 295 5.35 -1.63 16.43
N GLU A 296 4.73 -1.72 17.61
CA GLU A 296 3.59 -2.60 17.87
C GLU A 296 2.32 -2.22 17.09
N ILE A 297 2.24 -1.00 16.56
CA ILE A 297 1.11 -0.57 15.72
C ILE A 297 1.24 -1.16 14.31
N GLY A 298 2.49 -1.38 13.86
CA GLY A 298 2.81 -1.82 12.51
C GLY A 298 2.78 -0.67 11.51
N SER A 299 2.45 -0.98 10.26
CA SER A 299 2.34 0.02 9.20
C SER A 299 1.17 0.97 9.46
N VAL A 300 1.43 2.27 9.39
CA VAL A 300 0.44 3.34 9.56
C VAL A 300 0.11 4.06 8.24
N CYS A 301 0.96 3.89 7.22
CA CYS A 301 0.72 4.38 5.88
C CYS A 301 1.46 3.45 4.90
N SER A 302 0.82 3.10 3.80
CA SER A 302 1.40 2.29 2.73
C SER A 302 0.83 2.70 1.40
N GLY A 303 1.59 2.46 0.34
CA GLY A 303 1.16 2.77 -1.00
C GLY A 303 2.12 2.22 -2.05
N GLY A 304 1.90 2.60 -3.29
CA GLY A 304 2.75 2.20 -4.40
C GLY A 304 2.15 2.52 -5.76
N ARG A 305 2.90 2.20 -6.80
CA ARG A 305 2.45 2.30 -8.17
C ARG A 305 1.55 1.12 -8.53
N TYR A 306 0.41 1.39 -9.15
CA TYR A 306 -0.52 0.40 -9.68
C TYR A 306 -0.97 0.79 -11.10
N ASP A 307 -0.57 0.02 -12.09
CA ASP A 307 -0.86 0.36 -13.49
C ASP A 307 -2.17 -0.26 -14.00
N ASN A 308 -2.62 -1.36 -13.40
CA ASN A 308 -3.66 -2.21 -13.99
C ASN A 308 -5.00 -2.21 -13.24
N LEU A 309 -5.16 -1.43 -12.17
CA LEU A 309 -6.41 -1.48 -11.39
C LEU A 309 -7.60 -0.93 -12.18
N ALA A 310 -7.37 0.14 -12.93
CA ALA A 310 -8.42 0.76 -13.73
C ALA A 310 -8.80 -0.06 -14.99
N GLU A 311 -7.97 -1.00 -15.42
CA GLU A 311 -8.26 -1.89 -16.56
C GLU A 311 -9.50 -2.78 -16.35
N PHE A 312 -9.88 -3.04 -15.10
CA PHE A 312 -11.14 -3.74 -14.78
C PHE A 312 -12.38 -2.94 -15.17
N TYR A 313 -12.23 -1.62 -15.33
CA TYR A 313 -13.32 -0.70 -15.62
C TYR A 313 -13.11 0.05 -16.94
N THR A 314 -11.84 0.24 -17.38
CA THR A 314 -11.46 0.94 -18.61
C THR A 314 -10.05 0.55 -19.07
N CYS A 315 -9.74 0.68 -20.36
CA CYS A 315 -8.51 0.15 -20.97
C CYS A 315 -7.26 1.06 -20.88
N LEU A 316 -7.22 2.20 -20.15
CA LEU A 316 -6.24 3.24 -20.45
C LEU A 316 -5.55 3.98 -19.28
N LEU A 317 -5.55 3.52 -18.03
CA LEU A 317 -5.07 4.35 -16.92
C LEU A 317 -3.85 3.79 -16.15
N TYR A 318 -2.87 4.67 -15.86
CA TYR A 318 -1.72 4.44 -14.99
C TYR A 318 -1.86 5.24 -13.70
N THR A 319 -1.54 4.65 -12.54
CA THR A 319 -1.85 5.22 -11.23
C THR A 319 -0.73 5.03 -10.22
N SER A 320 -0.68 5.93 -9.23
CA SER A 320 0.15 5.82 -8.03
C SER A 320 -0.58 6.38 -6.82
N ASP A 321 -0.52 5.68 -5.67
CA ASP A 321 -1.22 6.05 -4.45
C ASP A 321 -0.37 6.01 -3.18
N ALA A 322 -0.93 6.60 -2.12
CA ALA A 322 -0.54 6.43 -0.72
C ALA A 322 -1.76 6.56 0.21
#